data_6b51f6ad5af6607383fec0103c71ccf3
#
_entry.id   6b51f6ad5af6607383fec0103c71ccf3
#
_cell.length_a   1.000
_cell.length_b   1.000
_cell.length_c   1.000
_cell.angle_alpha   90.00
_cell.angle_beta   90.00
_cell.angle_gamma   90.00
#
_symmetry.space_group_name_H-M   'P 1'
#
loop_
_entity.id
_entity.type
_entity.pdbx_description
1 polymer ?
#
loop_
_entity_poly.entity_id
_entity_poly.type
_entity_poly.pdbx_seq_one_letter_code
_entity_poly.pdbx_strand_id
1 'polypeptide(L)'
;MADPAPLELVAVTKRYGTTVAVDAVDLKIPAGTYCCLLGPSGCGKSSTLRMIAGHETISSGDLILGNANVTDLPPAQRGTAMMFQSYALFPHLSVLDNVAFALKMRGIEKSIRHEKAMRLLDLVAMVPYAARLPAQLSGGQQQRVALARALITEPQILLLDEPLSALDPFLRVRMRAELKRLQRELGISFIHVTHGQEEAMALADLVVVMNGGKIEQQGSPRAVFNAPRTEFVARFMGGHNVLKSLDGLIAVRTDHVIVAPMGGPGRPARVTEVEYQGAWIHASLTAEDGTELIALVPEAAYDLNPFQPGAIVSITWDAAAAHHLV
;
A
#
# COMPACT_ATOMS: atom_id res chain seq x y z
N MET A 1 -21.93 -13.78 3.47
CA MET A 1 -20.47 -13.71 3.21
C MET A 1 -19.77 -14.62 4.18
N ALA A 2 -18.56 -15.15 3.83
CA ALA A 2 -17.78 -15.98 4.74
C ALA A 2 -17.32 -15.15 5.96
N ASP A 3 -17.17 -15.82 7.12
CA ASP A 3 -16.64 -15.16 8.30
C ASP A 3 -15.17 -14.76 8.07
N PRO A 4 -14.75 -13.57 8.52
CA PRO A 4 -13.38 -13.12 8.36
C PRO A 4 -12.42 -14.01 9.17
N ALA A 5 -11.32 -14.40 8.55
CA ALA A 5 -10.31 -15.25 9.18
C ALA A 5 -8.94 -14.53 9.21
N PRO A 6 -8.14 -14.74 10.28
CA PRO A 6 -6.76 -14.26 10.31
C PRO A 6 -5.91 -15.05 9.32
N LEU A 7 -4.90 -14.40 8.76
CA LEU A 7 -3.89 -15.05 7.91
C LEU A 7 -2.54 -15.01 8.61
N GLU A 8 -1.83 -16.14 8.58
CA GLU A 8 -0.49 -16.24 9.13
C GLU A 8 0.45 -16.89 8.12
N LEU A 9 1.57 -16.23 7.86
CA LEU A 9 2.72 -16.75 7.13
C LEU A 9 3.75 -17.16 8.19
N VAL A 10 4.23 -18.39 8.14
CA VAL A 10 5.22 -18.94 9.07
C VAL A 10 6.47 -19.31 8.29
N ALA A 11 7.54 -18.55 8.44
CA ALA A 11 8.83 -18.71 7.77
C ALA A 11 8.72 -18.95 6.25
N VAL A 12 7.78 -18.24 5.58
CA VAL A 12 7.45 -18.46 4.17
C VAL A 12 8.61 -18.01 3.28
N THR A 13 9.09 -18.94 2.46
CA THR A 13 10.17 -18.69 1.48
C THR A 13 9.71 -19.04 0.06
N LYS A 14 10.10 -18.19 -0.90
CA LYS A 14 9.95 -18.44 -2.33
C LYS A 14 11.27 -18.34 -3.05
N ARG A 15 11.59 -19.40 -3.79
CA ARG A 15 12.77 -19.46 -4.64
C ARG A 15 12.37 -19.68 -6.10
N TYR A 16 13.03 -18.96 -6.99
CA TYR A 16 12.98 -19.16 -8.44
C TYR A 16 14.41 -19.55 -8.89
N GLY A 17 14.65 -20.85 -9.04
CA GLY A 17 16.00 -21.35 -9.26
C GLY A 17 16.92 -20.97 -8.10
N THR A 18 17.97 -20.21 -8.37
CA THR A 18 18.91 -19.71 -7.37
C THR A 18 18.48 -18.43 -6.66
N THR A 19 17.49 -17.71 -7.21
CA THR A 19 17.04 -16.42 -6.68
C THR A 19 16.01 -16.62 -5.57
N VAL A 20 16.25 -16.01 -4.41
CA VAL A 20 15.30 -15.95 -3.30
C VAL A 20 14.47 -14.69 -3.45
N ALA A 21 13.18 -14.83 -3.79
CA ALA A 21 12.27 -13.72 -3.99
C ALA A 21 11.54 -13.31 -2.69
N VAL A 22 11.31 -14.29 -1.79
CA VAL A 22 10.78 -14.08 -0.43
C VAL A 22 11.58 -14.98 0.49
N ASP A 23 12.08 -14.44 1.61
CA ASP A 23 13.05 -15.09 2.48
C ASP A 23 12.55 -15.16 3.91
N ALA A 24 12.08 -16.36 4.31
CA ALA A 24 11.64 -16.71 5.66
C ALA A 24 10.71 -15.65 6.30
N VAL A 25 9.68 -15.24 5.56
CA VAL A 25 8.76 -14.18 6.02
C VAL A 25 7.79 -14.74 7.05
N ASP A 26 7.77 -14.09 8.22
CA ASP A 26 6.78 -14.24 9.27
C ASP A 26 5.84 -13.04 9.28
N LEU A 27 4.54 -13.28 9.08
CA LEU A 27 3.54 -12.22 9.03
C LEU A 27 2.21 -12.72 9.57
N LYS A 28 1.62 -11.95 10.48
CA LYS A 28 0.28 -12.21 11.00
C LYS A 28 -0.65 -11.05 10.67
N ILE A 29 -1.72 -11.35 9.94
CA ILE A 29 -2.75 -10.38 9.54
C ILE A 29 -4.03 -10.74 10.29
N PRO A 30 -4.49 -9.89 11.23
CA PRO A 30 -5.75 -10.12 11.94
C PRO A 30 -6.95 -10.17 10.98
N ALA A 31 -8.01 -10.86 11.38
CA ALA A 31 -9.26 -10.91 10.63
C ALA A 31 -9.85 -9.50 10.42
N GLY A 32 -10.46 -9.26 9.26
CA GLY A 32 -11.10 -7.98 8.93
C GLY A 32 -10.15 -6.79 8.76
N THR A 33 -8.84 -7.04 8.63
CA THR A 33 -7.79 -6.01 8.50
C THR A 33 -7.57 -5.60 7.05
N TYR A 34 -7.41 -4.31 6.81
CA TYR A 34 -6.84 -3.80 5.57
C TYR A 34 -5.31 -3.79 5.68
N CYS A 35 -4.64 -4.76 5.08
CA CYS A 35 -3.18 -4.87 5.08
C CYS A 35 -2.59 -4.37 3.76
N CYS A 36 -1.59 -3.48 3.81
CA CYS A 36 -0.83 -3.04 2.64
C CYS A 36 0.58 -3.62 2.67
N LEU A 37 0.94 -4.40 1.64
CA LEU A 37 2.32 -4.80 1.37
C LEU A 37 2.99 -3.71 0.54
N LEU A 38 3.95 -3.02 1.10
CA LEU A 38 4.60 -1.83 0.57
C LEU A 38 6.10 -2.08 0.39
N GLY A 39 6.71 -1.53 -0.66
CA GLY A 39 8.15 -1.67 -0.92
C GLY A 39 8.51 -1.39 -2.38
N PRO A 40 9.81 -1.33 -2.73
CA PRO A 40 10.28 -1.10 -4.09
C PRO A 40 9.89 -2.26 -5.02
N SER A 41 10.05 -2.02 -6.33
CA SER A 41 9.85 -3.07 -7.32
C SER A 41 10.83 -4.23 -7.09
N GLY A 42 10.34 -5.47 -7.24
CA GLY A 42 11.17 -6.67 -7.08
C GLY A 42 11.43 -7.12 -5.64
N CYS A 43 10.88 -6.46 -4.60
CA CYS A 43 11.11 -6.84 -3.21
C CYS A 43 10.26 -8.02 -2.70
N GLY A 44 9.48 -8.69 -3.56
CA GLY A 44 8.75 -9.91 -3.20
C GLY A 44 7.24 -9.75 -2.95
N LYS A 45 6.66 -8.53 -2.99
CA LYS A 45 5.23 -8.28 -2.69
C LYS A 45 4.25 -9.10 -3.51
N SER A 46 4.33 -9.02 -4.85
CA SER A 46 3.43 -9.76 -5.74
C SER A 46 3.66 -11.27 -5.66
N SER A 47 4.90 -11.72 -5.42
CA SER A 47 5.19 -13.13 -5.15
C SER A 47 4.50 -13.59 -3.87
N THR A 48 4.58 -12.81 -2.79
CA THR A 48 3.87 -13.09 -1.53
C THR A 48 2.37 -13.14 -1.75
N LEU A 49 1.80 -12.16 -2.47
CA LEU A 49 0.37 -12.13 -2.77
C LEU A 49 -0.08 -13.38 -3.56
N ARG A 50 0.70 -13.76 -4.59
CA ARG A 50 0.42 -14.94 -5.43
C ARG A 50 0.56 -16.25 -4.66
N MET A 51 1.51 -16.35 -3.72
CA MET A 51 1.60 -17.49 -2.80
C MET A 51 0.36 -17.60 -1.90
N ILE A 52 -0.13 -16.49 -1.35
CA ILE A 52 -1.37 -16.45 -0.57
C ILE A 52 -2.57 -16.89 -1.43
N ALA A 53 -2.65 -16.42 -2.67
CA ALA A 53 -3.69 -16.80 -3.63
C ALA A 53 -3.62 -18.28 -4.08
N GLY A 54 -2.45 -18.94 -3.92
CA GLY A 54 -2.19 -20.29 -4.45
C GLY A 54 -1.86 -20.32 -5.94
N HIS A 55 -1.57 -19.18 -6.55
CA HIS A 55 -1.10 -19.10 -7.94
C HIS A 55 0.41 -19.35 -8.06
N GLU A 56 1.13 -19.31 -6.94
CA GLU A 56 2.55 -19.64 -6.81
C GLU A 56 2.72 -20.63 -5.66
N THR A 57 3.57 -21.63 -5.86
CA THR A 57 3.95 -22.58 -4.81
C THR A 57 4.89 -21.94 -3.81
N ILE A 58 4.74 -22.29 -2.55
CA ILE A 58 5.68 -21.94 -1.47
C ILE A 58 6.85 -22.93 -1.56
N SER A 59 8.09 -22.45 -1.42
CA SER A 59 9.28 -23.31 -1.44
C SER A 59 9.57 -23.93 -0.08
N SER A 60 9.30 -23.20 1.02
CA SER A 60 9.32 -23.70 2.39
C SER A 60 8.53 -22.76 3.30
N GLY A 61 8.11 -23.25 4.47
CA GLY A 61 7.23 -22.55 5.40
C GLY A 61 5.76 -22.88 5.17
N ASP A 62 4.90 -22.29 6.00
CA ASP A 62 3.48 -22.60 6.03
C ASP A 62 2.61 -21.35 5.87
N LEU A 63 1.45 -21.54 5.24
CA LEU A 63 0.38 -20.53 5.13
C LEU A 63 -0.85 -21.04 5.88
N ILE A 64 -1.26 -20.31 6.91
CA ILE A 64 -2.37 -20.67 7.78
C ILE A 64 -3.48 -19.64 7.62
N LEU A 65 -4.67 -20.07 7.23
CA LEU A 65 -5.86 -19.24 7.14
C LEU A 65 -6.88 -19.70 8.19
N GLY A 66 -7.16 -18.84 9.15
CA GLY A 66 -7.94 -19.23 10.33
C GLY A 66 -7.21 -20.32 11.11
N ASN A 67 -7.81 -21.51 11.15
CA ASN A 67 -7.23 -22.69 11.82
C ASN A 67 -6.76 -23.78 10.84
N ALA A 68 -6.72 -23.48 9.53
CA ALA A 68 -6.37 -24.43 8.50
C ALA A 68 -5.04 -24.07 7.82
N ASN A 69 -4.14 -25.06 7.70
CA ASN A 69 -2.99 -24.96 6.83
C ASN A 69 -3.46 -25.08 5.37
N VAL A 70 -3.23 -24.03 4.58
CA VAL A 70 -3.66 -23.93 3.18
C VAL A 70 -2.47 -23.90 2.21
N THR A 71 -1.27 -24.21 2.68
CA THR A 71 -0.01 -24.13 1.93
C THR A 71 -0.09 -24.85 0.57
N ASP A 72 -0.58 -26.08 0.56
CA ASP A 72 -0.63 -26.92 -0.64
C ASP A 72 -2.00 -26.95 -1.32
N LEU A 73 -2.98 -26.20 -0.80
CA LEU A 73 -4.31 -26.17 -1.40
C LEU A 73 -4.30 -25.36 -2.72
N PRO A 74 -5.03 -25.82 -3.74
CA PRO A 74 -5.19 -25.08 -4.98
C PRO A 74 -6.02 -23.79 -4.72
N PRO A 75 -5.91 -22.75 -5.57
CA PRO A 75 -6.57 -21.45 -5.39
C PRO A 75 -8.06 -21.53 -5.07
N ALA A 76 -8.79 -22.44 -5.72
CA ALA A 76 -10.24 -22.59 -5.55
C ALA A 76 -10.67 -23.07 -4.15
N GLN A 77 -9.75 -23.62 -3.35
CA GLN A 77 -10.02 -24.18 -2.02
C GLN A 77 -9.47 -23.32 -0.88
N ARG A 78 -8.77 -22.20 -1.18
CA ARG A 78 -8.13 -21.36 -0.16
C ARG A 78 -9.05 -20.33 0.50
N GLY A 79 -10.28 -20.15 0.03
CA GLY A 79 -11.16 -19.10 0.56
C GLY A 79 -10.66 -17.68 0.25
N THR A 80 -9.76 -17.52 -0.70
CA THR A 80 -9.25 -16.23 -1.18
C THR A 80 -9.76 -15.91 -2.57
N ALA A 81 -9.84 -14.62 -2.91
CA ALA A 81 -10.04 -14.17 -4.29
C ALA A 81 -9.02 -13.10 -4.64
N MET A 82 -8.57 -13.07 -5.89
CA MET A 82 -7.55 -12.15 -6.35
C MET A 82 -8.05 -11.26 -7.48
N MET A 83 -7.76 -9.97 -7.36
CA MET A 83 -7.88 -8.99 -8.42
C MET A 83 -6.48 -8.68 -8.96
N PHE A 84 -6.27 -8.96 -10.24
CA PHE A 84 -5.00 -8.73 -10.93
C PHE A 84 -4.83 -7.28 -11.37
N GLN A 85 -3.61 -6.83 -11.52
CA GLN A 85 -3.25 -5.49 -11.97
C GLN A 85 -3.90 -5.10 -13.31
N SER A 86 -4.02 -6.03 -14.25
CA SER A 86 -4.66 -5.83 -15.56
C SER A 86 -6.18 -5.99 -15.53
N TYR A 87 -6.79 -6.14 -14.34
CA TYR A 87 -8.20 -6.49 -14.12
C TYR A 87 -8.61 -7.83 -14.73
N ALA A 88 -7.97 -8.31 -15.78
CA ALA A 88 -8.15 -9.60 -16.47
C ALA A 88 -9.62 -9.94 -16.77
N LEU A 89 -10.43 -8.95 -17.15
CA LEU A 89 -11.83 -9.17 -17.55
C LEU A 89 -11.88 -9.97 -18.85
N PHE A 90 -12.90 -10.85 -18.97
CA PHE A 90 -13.14 -11.61 -20.19
C PHE A 90 -13.73 -10.66 -21.26
N PRO A 91 -13.01 -10.37 -22.36
CA PRO A 91 -13.40 -9.30 -23.29
C PRO A 91 -14.68 -9.61 -24.07
N HIS A 92 -15.02 -10.89 -24.23
CA HIS A 92 -16.18 -11.39 -24.96
C HIS A 92 -17.43 -11.58 -24.09
N LEU A 93 -17.35 -11.37 -22.79
CA LEU A 93 -18.45 -11.49 -21.85
C LEU A 93 -18.94 -10.10 -21.43
N SER A 94 -20.28 -9.98 -21.23
CA SER A 94 -20.85 -8.80 -20.60
C SER A 94 -20.30 -8.58 -19.19
N VAL A 95 -20.50 -7.37 -18.65
CA VAL A 95 -20.17 -7.06 -17.24
C VAL A 95 -20.87 -8.03 -16.31
N LEU A 96 -22.16 -8.30 -16.51
CA LEU A 96 -22.93 -9.24 -15.72
C LEU A 96 -22.36 -10.66 -15.79
N ASP A 97 -22.04 -11.14 -17.01
CA ASP A 97 -21.49 -12.48 -17.20
C ASP A 97 -20.04 -12.59 -16.69
N ASN A 98 -19.25 -11.52 -16.75
CA ASN A 98 -17.94 -11.46 -16.12
C ASN A 98 -18.04 -11.70 -14.60
N VAL A 99 -18.95 -10.99 -13.93
CA VAL A 99 -19.15 -11.17 -12.49
C VAL A 99 -19.70 -12.57 -12.17
N ALA A 100 -20.69 -13.04 -12.94
CA ALA A 100 -21.33 -14.34 -12.73
C ALA A 100 -20.46 -15.55 -13.11
N PHE A 101 -19.29 -15.33 -13.74
CA PHE A 101 -18.51 -16.40 -14.37
C PHE A 101 -18.08 -17.51 -13.38
N ALA A 102 -17.59 -17.18 -12.20
CA ALA A 102 -17.17 -18.15 -11.21
C ALA A 102 -18.32 -19.07 -10.77
N LEU A 103 -19.52 -18.52 -10.60
CA LEU A 103 -20.73 -19.31 -10.29
C LEU A 103 -21.19 -20.18 -11.46
N LYS A 104 -20.99 -19.70 -12.71
CA LYS A 104 -21.23 -20.53 -13.91
C LYS A 104 -20.32 -21.78 -13.91
N MET A 105 -19.05 -21.61 -13.58
CA MET A 105 -18.10 -22.74 -13.52
C MET A 105 -18.42 -23.74 -12.39
N ARG A 106 -19.12 -23.28 -11.35
CA ARG A 106 -19.66 -24.14 -10.27
C ARG A 106 -21.00 -24.79 -10.61
N GLY A 107 -21.51 -24.63 -11.85
CA GLY A 107 -22.78 -25.20 -12.28
C GLY A 107 -24.04 -24.53 -11.74
N ILE A 108 -23.93 -23.32 -11.14
CA ILE A 108 -25.05 -22.59 -10.58
C ILE A 108 -25.97 -22.12 -11.71
N GLU A 109 -27.27 -22.32 -11.53
CA GLU A 109 -28.33 -21.95 -12.46
C GLU A 109 -28.27 -20.46 -12.84
N LYS A 110 -28.65 -20.13 -14.10
CA LYS A 110 -28.44 -18.81 -14.71
C LYS A 110 -29.18 -17.70 -13.96
N SER A 111 -30.42 -17.93 -13.56
CA SER A 111 -31.23 -16.93 -12.83
C SER A 111 -30.56 -16.58 -11.49
N ILE A 112 -30.14 -17.59 -10.73
CA ILE A 112 -29.53 -17.45 -9.40
C ILE A 112 -28.19 -16.72 -9.50
N ARG A 113 -27.31 -17.14 -10.43
CA ARG A 113 -25.99 -16.49 -10.57
C ARG A 113 -26.07 -15.07 -11.06
N HIS A 114 -27.05 -14.74 -11.96
CA HIS A 114 -27.28 -13.37 -12.42
C HIS A 114 -27.86 -12.49 -11.33
N GLU A 115 -28.78 -12.99 -10.50
CA GLU A 115 -29.31 -12.26 -9.34
C GLU A 115 -28.17 -11.91 -8.35
N LYS A 116 -27.32 -12.88 -7.99
CA LYS A 116 -26.17 -12.64 -7.11
C LYS A 116 -25.19 -11.63 -7.74
N ALA A 117 -24.91 -11.75 -9.04
CA ALA A 117 -24.04 -10.82 -9.75
C ALA A 117 -24.61 -9.40 -9.79
N MET A 118 -25.93 -9.23 -10.00
CA MET A 118 -26.57 -7.92 -9.96
C MET A 118 -26.48 -7.24 -8.61
N ARG A 119 -26.62 -8.00 -7.50
CA ARG A 119 -26.42 -7.45 -6.13
C ARG A 119 -25.02 -6.90 -5.93
N LEU A 120 -23.99 -7.60 -6.45
CA LEU A 120 -22.61 -7.12 -6.38
C LEU A 120 -22.34 -5.95 -7.32
N LEU A 121 -22.96 -5.92 -8.49
CA LEU A 121 -22.91 -4.77 -9.38
C LEU A 121 -23.58 -3.53 -8.78
N ASP A 122 -24.63 -3.71 -7.98
CA ASP A 122 -25.26 -2.63 -7.22
C ASP A 122 -24.30 -2.08 -6.15
N LEU A 123 -23.65 -2.97 -5.39
CA LEU A 123 -22.66 -2.61 -4.37
C LEU A 123 -21.52 -1.73 -4.90
N VAL A 124 -21.10 -1.97 -6.17
CA VAL A 124 -20.03 -1.21 -6.83
C VAL A 124 -20.57 -0.16 -7.83
N ALA A 125 -21.89 0.17 -7.80
CA ALA A 125 -22.55 1.14 -8.66
C ALA A 125 -22.37 0.88 -10.17
N MET A 126 -22.42 -0.40 -10.59
CA MET A 126 -22.22 -0.82 -11.98
C MET A 126 -23.46 -1.42 -12.65
N VAL A 127 -24.62 -1.40 -12.00
CA VAL A 127 -25.89 -1.90 -12.56
C VAL A 127 -26.23 -1.31 -13.94
N PRO A 128 -26.09 0.02 -14.20
CA PRO A 128 -26.40 0.59 -15.51
C PRO A 128 -25.53 0.07 -16.66
N TYR A 129 -24.41 -0.57 -16.32
CA TYR A 129 -23.43 -1.08 -17.29
C TYR A 129 -23.47 -2.61 -17.43
N ALA A 130 -24.41 -3.30 -16.79
CA ALA A 130 -24.47 -4.76 -16.72
C ALA A 130 -24.41 -5.48 -18.07
N ALA A 131 -25.01 -4.90 -19.12
CA ALA A 131 -25.02 -5.46 -20.47
C ALA A 131 -23.80 -5.07 -21.33
N ARG A 132 -22.95 -4.15 -20.88
CA ARG A 132 -21.79 -3.68 -21.65
C ARG A 132 -20.66 -4.72 -21.68
N LEU A 133 -19.81 -4.62 -22.69
CA LEU A 133 -18.54 -5.34 -22.78
C LEU A 133 -17.42 -4.52 -22.09
N PRO A 134 -16.35 -5.17 -21.61
CA PRO A 134 -15.22 -4.48 -20.95
C PRO A 134 -14.62 -3.34 -21.77
N ALA A 135 -14.50 -3.47 -23.09
CA ALA A 135 -13.98 -2.43 -23.97
C ALA A 135 -14.81 -1.13 -24.00
N GLN A 136 -16.07 -1.17 -23.52
CA GLN A 136 -16.96 -0.03 -23.44
C GLN A 136 -16.93 0.69 -22.06
N LEU A 137 -15.98 0.30 -21.20
CA LEU A 137 -15.85 0.79 -19.85
C LEU A 137 -14.56 1.61 -19.69
N SER A 138 -14.61 2.65 -18.84
CA SER A 138 -13.40 3.32 -18.36
C SER A 138 -12.58 2.39 -17.43
N GLY A 139 -11.29 2.71 -17.22
CA GLY A 139 -10.43 1.93 -16.33
C GLY A 139 -11.00 1.75 -14.91
N GLY A 140 -11.53 2.81 -14.31
CA GLY A 140 -12.19 2.72 -12.99
C GLY A 140 -13.47 1.87 -13.01
N GLN A 141 -14.23 1.86 -14.11
CA GLN A 141 -15.39 0.97 -14.27
C GLN A 141 -14.95 -0.49 -14.41
N GLN A 142 -13.89 -0.76 -15.19
CA GLN A 142 -13.33 -2.11 -15.31
C GLN A 142 -12.83 -2.63 -13.95
N GLN A 143 -12.19 -1.79 -13.17
CA GLN A 143 -11.75 -2.10 -11.81
C GLN A 143 -12.91 -2.51 -10.91
N ARG A 144 -14.00 -1.75 -10.88
CA ARG A 144 -15.21 -2.07 -10.10
C ARG A 144 -15.82 -3.41 -10.53
N VAL A 145 -15.86 -3.70 -11.81
CA VAL A 145 -16.33 -5.00 -12.32
C VAL A 145 -15.41 -6.13 -11.88
N ALA A 146 -14.08 -5.95 -11.95
CA ALA A 146 -13.11 -6.94 -11.48
C ALA A 146 -13.24 -7.20 -9.97
N LEU A 147 -13.50 -6.15 -9.19
CA LEU A 147 -13.77 -6.24 -7.76
C LEU A 147 -15.06 -7.06 -7.49
N ALA A 148 -16.17 -6.74 -8.15
CA ALA A 148 -17.42 -7.50 -8.03
C ALA A 148 -17.24 -8.97 -8.44
N ARG A 149 -16.47 -9.24 -9.51
CA ARG A 149 -16.13 -10.59 -9.95
C ARG A 149 -15.32 -11.38 -8.91
N ALA A 150 -14.40 -10.74 -8.20
CA ALA A 150 -13.66 -11.37 -7.12
C ALA A 150 -14.58 -11.68 -5.92
N LEU A 151 -15.46 -10.75 -5.57
CA LEU A 151 -16.37 -10.86 -4.42
C LEU A 151 -17.48 -11.90 -4.60
N ILE A 152 -17.86 -12.28 -5.84
CA ILE A 152 -18.95 -13.25 -6.09
C ILE A 152 -18.66 -14.64 -5.51
N THR A 153 -17.38 -14.95 -5.27
CA THR A 153 -16.96 -16.23 -4.67
C THR A 153 -17.10 -16.24 -3.15
N GLU A 154 -17.50 -15.12 -2.55
CA GLU A 154 -17.65 -14.92 -1.10
C GLU A 154 -16.35 -15.26 -0.34
N PRO A 155 -15.22 -14.60 -0.67
CA PRO A 155 -13.91 -14.92 -0.07
C PRO A 155 -13.83 -14.41 1.38
N GLN A 156 -12.98 -15.08 2.19
CA GLN A 156 -12.57 -14.59 3.52
C GLN A 156 -11.52 -13.49 3.42
N ILE A 157 -10.68 -13.53 2.35
CA ILE A 157 -9.63 -12.54 2.07
C ILE A 157 -9.70 -12.13 0.60
N LEU A 158 -9.69 -10.82 0.36
CA LEU A 158 -9.55 -10.25 -0.97
C LEU A 158 -8.10 -9.77 -1.18
N LEU A 159 -7.48 -10.25 -2.25
CA LEU A 159 -6.11 -9.95 -2.66
C LEU A 159 -6.12 -8.97 -3.82
N LEU A 160 -5.41 -7.84 -3.69
CA LEU A 160 -5.38 -6.76 -4.66
C LEU A 160 -3.94 -6.51 -5.12
N ASP A 161 -3.63 -6.85 -6.37
CA ASP A 161 -2.30 -6.64 -6.96
C ASP A 161 -2.26 -5.30 -7.70
N GLU A 162 -1.69 -4.27 -7.09
CA GLU A 162 -1.58 -2.90 -7.60
C GLU A 162 -2.90 -2.34 -8.20
N PRO A 163 -4.01 -2.39 -7.48
CA PRO A 163 -5.32 -2.10 -8.06
C PRO A 163 -5.48 -0.67 -8.56
N LEU A 164 -4.70 0.29 -8.06
CA LEU A 164 -4.83 1.71 -8.36
C LEU A 164 -3.76 2.26 -9.32
N SER A 165 -2.80 1.41 -9.74
CA SER A 165 -1.62 1.85 -10.52
C SER A 165 -1.98 2.43 -11.89
N ALA A 166 -3.02 1.92 -12.54
CA ALA A 166 -3.46 2.35 -13.88
C ALA A 166 -4.40 3.57 -13.88
N LEU A 167 -4.71 4.15 -12.71
CA LEU A 167 -5.66 5.26 -12.58
C LEU A 167 -4.94 6.61 -12.52
N ASP A 168 -5.60 7.64 -13.07
CA ASP A 168 -5.17 9.02 -12.88
C ASP A 168 -5.25 9.46 -11.40
N PRO A 169 -4.50 10.50 -10.99
CA PRO A 169 -4.42 10.92 -9.58
C PRO A 169 -5.77 11.23 -8.94
N PHE A 170 -6.68 11.88 -9.67
CA PHE A 170 -8.00 12.26 -9.14
C PHE A 170 -8.89 11.03 -8.90
N LEU A 171 -8.94 10.12 -9.87
CA LEU A 171 -9.69 8.88 -9.77
C LEU A 171 -9.10 7.97 -8.68
N ARG A 172 -7.77 7.96 -8.51
CA ARG A 172 -7.08 7.20 -7.46
C ARG A 172 -7.54 7.59 -6.06
N VAL A 173 -7.68 8.90 -5.78
CA VAL A 173 -8.18 9.39 -4.48
C VAL A 173 -9.60 8.88 -4.20
N ARG A 174 -10.49 8.96 -5.21
CA ARG A 174 -11.86 8.47 -5.10
C ARG A 174 -11.91 6.95 -4.87
N MET A 175 -11.12 6.20 -5.62
CA MET A 175 -11.07 4.73 -5.51
C MET A 175 -10.48 4.27 -4.17
N ARG A 176 -9.52 4.99 -3.58
CA ARG A 176 -9.05 4.74 -2.22
C ARG A 176 -10.21 4.78 -1.21
N ALA A 177 -10.98 5.86 -1.23
CA ALA A 177 -12.12 6.01 -0.33
C ALA A 177 -13.16 4.88 -0.52
N GLU A 178 -13.43 4.50 -1.77
CA GLU A 178 -14.35 3.42 -2.10
C GLU A 178 -13.87 2.05 -1.62
N LEU A 179 -12.60 1.70 -1.84
CA LEU A 179 -12.02 0.45 -1.36
C LEU A 179 -12.08 0.35 0.18
N LYS A 180 -11.76 1.44 0.90
CA LYS A 180 -11.85 1.45 2.37
C LYS A 180 -13.28 1.32 2.87
N ARG A 181 -14.26 1.97 2.19
CA ARG A 181 -15.68 1.83 2.48
C ARG A 181 -16.14 0.38 2.27
N LEU A 182 -15.83 -0.20 1.11
CA LEU A 182 -16.20 -1.58 0.78
C LEU A 182 -15.62 -2.58 1.78
N GLN A 183 -14.34 -2.45 2.16
CA GLN A 183 -13.71 -3.33 3.12
C GLN A 183 -14.46 -3.29 4.48
N ARG A 184 -14.87 -2.11 4.94
CA ARG A 184 -15.65 -1.95 6.17
C ARG A 184 -17.05 -2.57 6.05
N GLU A 185 -17.74 -2.36 4.94
CA GLU A 185 -19.09 -2.92 4.70
C GLU A 185 -19.07 -4.45 4.61
N LEU A 186 -18.02 -5.00 3.99
CA LEU A 186 -17.87 -6.43 3.81
C LEU A 186 -17.33 -7.14 5.07
N GLY A 187 -16.58 -6.44 5.91
CA GLY A 187 -15.96 -6.98 7.12
C GLY A 187 -14.84 -7.99 6.90
N ILE A 188 -14.45 -8.30 5.65
CA ILE A 188 -13.38 -9.26 5.31
C ILE A 188 -12.02 -8.58 5.26
N SER A 189 -10.94 -9.37 5.29
CA SER A 189 -9.58 -8.85 5.15
C SER A 189 -9.27 -8.49 3.70
N PHE A 190 -8.61 -7.34 3.48
CA PHE A 190 -8.03 -6.95 2.21
C PHE A 190 -6.51 -6.97 2.32
N ILE A 191 -5.82 -7.61 1.38
CA ILE A 191 -4.37 -7.54 1.25
C ILE A 191 -4.04 -6.85 -0.07
N HIS A 192 -3.44 -5.68 0.03
CA HIS A 192 -3.21 -4.76 -1.07
C HIS A 192 -1.71 -4.60 -1.30
N VAL A 193 -1.23 -4.98 -2.48
CA VAL A 193 0.13 -4.70 -2.93
C VAL A 193 0.17 -3.32 -3.59
N THR A 194 1.07 -2.47 -3.15
CA THR A 194 1.31 -1.15 -3.76
C THR A 194 2.78 -0.75 -3.63
N HIS A 195 3.22 0.17 -4.48
CA HIS A 195 4.47 0.92 -4.33
C HIS A 195 4.21 2.36 -3.87
N GLY A 196 2.94 2.76 -3.75
CA GLY A 196 2.52 4.10 -3.33
C GLY A 196 2.41 4.22 -1.80
N GLN A 197 3.30 5.02 -1.20
CA GLN A 197 3.28 5.27 0.25
C GLN A 197 1.97 5.92 0.69
N GLU A 198 1.48 6.92 -0.07
CA GLU A 198 0.21 7.59 0.22
C GLU A 198 -1.00 6.63 0.21
N GLU A 199 -0.97 5.61 -0.67
CA GLU A 199 -2.02 4.59 -0.72
C GLU A 199 -2.02 3.76 0.56
N ALA A 200 -0.84 3.26 0.95
CA ALA A 200 -0.68 2.48 2.16
C ALA A 200 -1.07 3.29 3.40
N MET A 201 -0.62 4.55 3.50
CA MET A 201 -0.94 5.44 4.62
C MET A 201 -2.44 5.75 4.73
N ALA A 202 -3.14 5.90 3.59
CA ALA A 202 -4.56 6.26 3.56
C ALA A 202 -5.49 5.06 3.80
N LEU A 203 -5.09 3.85 3.39
CA LEU A 203 -5.96 2.67 3.37
C LEU A 203 -5.72 1.71 4.51
N ALA A 204 -4.45 1.50 4.90
CA ALA A 204 -4.07 0.38 5.74
C ALA A 204 -4.49 0.57 7.22
N ASP A 205 -4.84 -0.55 7.83
CA ASP A 205 -4.82 -0.72 9.28
C ASP A 205 -3.45 -1.31 9.69
N LEU A 206 -2.85 -2.10 8.78
CA LEU A 206 -1.52 -2.71 8.91
C LEU A 206 -0.69 -2.43 7.65
N VAL A 207 0.42 -1.73 7.78
CA VAL A 207 1.45 -1.57 6.75
C VAL A 207 2.57 -2.57 6.99
N VAL A 208 2.98 -3.28 5.95
CA VAL A 208 4.12 -4.20 5.94
C VAL A 208 5.11 -3.69 4.90
N VAL A 209 6.22 -3.14 5.35
CA VAL A 209 7.30 -2.65 4.47
C VAL A 209 8.25 -3.79 4.16
N MET A 210 8.41 -4.09 2.87
CA MET A 210 9.25 -5.17 2.38
C MET A 210 10.45 -4.64 1.60
N ASN A 211 11.60 -5.29 1.76
CA ASN A 211 12.80 -5.02 1.01
C ASN A 211 13.61 -6.31 0.83
N GLY A 212 14.16 -6.57 -0.38
CA GLY A 212 15.02 -7.73 -0.64
C GLY A 212 14.43 -9.07 -0.21
N GLY A 213 13.10 -9.26 -0.34
CA GLY A 213 12.40 -10.48 0.05
C GLY A 213 12.06 -10.61 1.54
N LYS A 214 12.39 -9.62 2.36
CA LYS A 214 12.18 -9.61 3.82
C LYS A 214 11.22 -8.53 4.26
N ILE A 215 10.65 -8.67 5.46
CA ILE A 215 9.92 -7.60 6.13
C ILE A 215 10.91 -6.76 6.92
N GLU A 216 11.02 -5.48 6.56
CA GLU A 216 11.83 -4.49 7.28
C GLU A 216 11.09 -3.97 8.52
N GLN A 217 9.82 -3.67 8.37
CA GLN A 217 8.96 -3.18 9.44
C GLN A 217 7.50 -3.46 9.14
N GLN A 218 6.73 -3.71 10.20
CA GLN A 218 5.27 -3.78 10.13
C GLN A 218 4.64 -3.02 11.30
N GLY A 219 3.46 -2.45 11.06
CA GLY A 219 2.74 -1.69 12.09
C GLY A 219 1.59 -0.87 11.50
N SER A 220 0.92 -0.09 12.36
CA SER A 220 -0.03 0.90 11.85
C SER A 220 0.68 1.92 10.96
N PRO A 221 -0.02 2.55 9.99
CA PRO A 221 0.56 3.60 9.14
C PRO A 221 1.33 4.64 9.96
N ARG A 222 0.70 5.11 11.04
CA ARG A 222 1.29 6.13 11.92
C ARG A 222 2.56 5.64 12.63
N ALA A 223 2.58 4.38 13.07
CA ALA A 223 3.76 3.80 13.73
C ALA A 223 4.93 3.65 12.75
N VAL A 224 4.68 3.15 11.53
CA VAL A 224 5.71 2.99 10.51
C VAL A 224 6.27 4.33 10.06
N PHE A 225 5.42 5.35 9.89
CA PHE A 225 5.85 6.68 9.47
C PHE A 225 6.57 7.45 10.58
N ASN A 226 6.04 7.48 11.82
CA ASN A 226 6.62 8.31 12.89
C ASN A 226 7.83 7.66 13.58
N ALA A 227 7.96 6.33 13.51
CA ALA A 227 9.04 5.59 14.15
C ALA A 227 9.63 4.54 13.18
N PRO A 228 10.27 4.98 12.08
CA PRO A 228 10.95 4.09 11.16
C PRO A 228 12.10 3.37 11.90
N ARG A 229 12.18 2.04 11.75
CA ARG A 229 13.19 1.24 12.45
C ARG A 229 14.57 1.31 11.81
N THR A 230 14.61 1.31 10.47
CA THR A 230 15.85 1.28 9.71
C THR A 230 15.98 2.50 8.81
N GLU A 231 17.22 2.80 8.40
CA GLU A 231 17.47 3.84 7.39
C GLU A 231 16.65 3.60 6.11
N PHE A 232 16.54 2.34 5.69
CA PHE A 232 15.73 1.99 4.53
C PHE A 232 14.27 2.44 4.70
N VAL A 233 13.63 2.10 5.83
CA VAL A 233 12.24 2.47 6.08
C VAL A 233 12.07 4.00 6.12
N ALA A 234 12.96 4.73 6.81
CA ALA A 234 12.92 6.19 6.89
C ALA A 234 12.99 6.85 5.51
N ARG A 235 13.94 6.41 4.67
CA ARG A 235 14.11 6.93 3.31
C ARG A 235 12.98 6.50 2.37
N PHE A 236 12.59 5.23 2.46
CA PHE A 236 11.56 4.67 1.59
C PHE A 236 10.18 5.25 1.89
N MET A 237 9.81 5.45 3.16
CA MET A 237 8.54 6.10 3.52
C MET A 237 8.50 7.58 3.16
N GLY A 238 9.67 8.20 2.92
CA GLY A 238 9.80 9.63 2.65
C GLY A 238 9.46 10.50 3.88
N GLY A 239 9.57 11.80 3.70
CA GLY A 239 9.25 12.75 4.76
C GLY A 239 10.21 12.75 5.95
N HIS A 240 11.42 12.16 5.81
CA HIS A 240 12.45 12.10 6.85
C HIS A 240 13.82 12.50 6.31
N ASN A 241 14.55 13.26 7.10
CA ASN A 241 15.98 13.43 6.98
C ASN A 241 16.67 12.33 7.79
N VAL A 242 17.57 11.58 7.17
CA VAL A 242 18.41 10.60 7.88
C VAL A 242 19.77 11.24 8.14
N LEU A 243 20.10 11.43 9.40
CA LEU A 243 21.25 12.22 9.85
C LEU A 243 22.17 11.37 10.72
N LYS A 244 23.47 11.67 10.68
CA LYS A 244 24.45 11.10 11.62
C LYS A 244 24.36 11.83 12.96
N SER A 245 24.31 11.06 14.05
CA SER A 245 24.41 11.52 15.43
C SER A 245 25.58 10.84 16.12
N LEU A 246 25.91 11.28 17.35
CA LEU A 246 26.95 10.65 18.14
C LEU A 246 26.67 9.16 18.44
N ASP A 247 25.40 8.83 18.59
CA ASP A 247 24.91 7.49 18.96
C ASP A 247 24.41 6.65 17.76
N GLY A 248 24.71 7.07 16.51
CA GLY A 248 24.29 6.36 15.30
C GLY A 248 23.47 7.22 14.34
N LEU A 249 22.59 6.58 13.58
CA LEU A 249 21.69 7.29 12.66
C LEU A 249 20.40 7.69 13.35
N ILE A 250 19.92 8.88 13.01
CA ILE A 250 18.60 9.38 13.45
C ILE A 250 17.76 9.77 12.24
N ALA A 251 16.45 9.59 12.35
CA ALA A 251 15.44 10.12 11.41
C ALA A 251 14.76 11.33 12.04
N VAL A 252 14.75 12.45 11.31
CA VAL A 252 14.04 13.67 11.69
C VAL A 252 13.04 13.97 10.58
N ARG A 253 11.77 14.13 10.92
CA ARG A 253 10.73 14.47 9.93
C ARG A 253 11.02 15.82 9.29
N THR A 254 10.78 15.93 7.98
CA THR A 254 11.01 17.15 7.21
C THR A 254 10.15 18.33 7.69
N ASP A 255 8.93 18.04 8.18
CA ASP A 255 8.01 19.03 8.76
C ASP A 255 8.32 19.39 10.23
N HIS A 256 9.27 18.70 10.87
CA HIS A 256 9.79 19.05 12.20
C HIS A 256 11.09 19.86 12.12
N VAL A 257 11.66 20.06 10.93
CA VAL A 257 12.81 20.93 10.74
C VAL A 257 12.33 22.39 10.74
N ILE A 258 12.81 23.15 11.71
CA ILE A 258 12.52 24.58 11.84
C ILE A 258 13.63 25.36 11.13
N VAL A 259 13.23 26.25 10.21
CA VAL A 259 14.13 27.15 9.49
C VAL A 259 13.93 28.56 10.04
N ALA A 260 15.00 29.17 10.51
CA ALA A 260 15.00 30.54 11.07
C ALA A 260 16.04 31.42 10.35
N PRO A 261 15.94 32.74 10.41
CA PRO A 261 16.99 33.65 9.97
C PRO A 261 18.35 33.32 10.61
N MET A 262 19.43 33.63 9.90
CA MET A 262 20.77 33.44 10.43
C MET A 262 20.97 34.13 11.79
N GLY A 263 21.60 33.40 12.74
CA GLY A 263 21.74 33.86 14.14
C GLY A 263 20.62 33.37 15.07
N GLY A 264 19.60 32.69 14.55
CA GLY A 264 18.62 31.96 15.34
C GLY A 264 19.22 30.70 15.98
N PRO A 265 18.45 30.00 16.82
CA PRO A 265 18.89 28.73 17.44
C PRO A 265 19.16 27.65 16.38
N GLY A 266 20.16 26.79 16.64
CA GLY A 266 20.47 25.66 15.78
C GLY A 266 21.80 25.81 15.05
N ARG A 267 21.95 25.09 13.94
CA ARG A 267 23.16 25.06 13.11
C ARG A 267 22.95 25.78 11.77
N PRO A 268 23.98 26.42 11.21
CA PRO A 268 23.86 27.07 9.92
C PRO A 268 23.68 26.04 8.79
N ALA A 269 22.88 26.42 7.81
CA ALA A 269 22.71 25.67 6.57
C ALA A 269 22.49 26.63 5.40
N ARG A 270 22.99 26.25 4.24
CA ARG A 270 22.76 26.98 2.99
C ARG A 270 21.50 26.45 2.31
N VAL A 271 20.61 27.34 1.94
CA VAL A 271 19.47 27.02 1.09
C VAL A 271 19.98 26.74 -0.34
N THR A 272 19.72 25.55 -0.84
CA THR A 272 20.09 25.15 -2.22
C THR A 272 18.94 25.30 -3.18
N GLU A 273 17.72 24.99 -2.75
CA GLU A 273 16.51 25.07 -3.58
C GLU A 273 15.30 25.42 -2.72
N VAL A 274 14.34 26.13 -3.33
CA VAL A 274 13.05 26.48 -2.72
C VAL A 274 11.96 26.20 -3.75
N GLU A 275 11.06 25.28 -3.41
CA GLU A 275 9.94 24.86 -4.26
C GLU A 275 8.62 25.15 -3.55
N TYR A 276 7.74 25.91 -4.22
CA TYR A 276 6.39 26.19 -3.72
C TYR A 276 5.45 25.01 -4.06
N GLN A 277 4.86 24.42 -3.02
CA GLN A 277 3.94 23.27 -3.16
C GLN A 277 2.52 23.59 -2.59
N GLY A 278 2.04 24.80 -2.77
CA GLY A 278 0.76 25.26 -2.23
C GLY A 278 0.88 25.59 -0.74
N ALA A 279 0.29 24.81 0.14
CA ALA A 279 0.31 25.05 1.59
C ALA A 279 1.69 24.91 2.25
N TRP A 280 2.67 24.41 1.53
CA TRP A 280 4.03 24.13 2.01
C TRP A 280 5.08 24.65 1.04
N ILE A 281 6.20 25.08 1.62
CA ILE A 281 7.45 25.36 0.91
C ILE A 281 8.39 24.18 1.17
N HIS A 282 8.82 23.52 0.11
CA HIS A 282 9.86 22.49 0.16
C HIS A 282 11.22 23.17 -0.01
N ALA A 283 12.01 23.20 1.06
CA ALA A 283 13.34 23.79 1.07
C ALA A 283 14.40 22.69 1.13
N SER A 284 15.27 22.64 0.13
CA SER A 284 16.49 21.82 0.16
C SER A 284 17.61 22.65 0.79
N LEU A 285 18.32 22.05 1.74
CA LEU A 285 19.30 22.71 2.59
C LEU A 285 20.58 21.86 2.64
N THR A 286 21.74 22.51 2.71
CA THR A 286 23.03 21.84 2.96
C THR A 286 23.68 22.46 4.18
N ALA A 287 23.93 21.65 5.21
CA ALA A 287 24.66 22.07 6.41
C ALA A 287 26.16 22.25 6.12
N GLU A 288 26.91 22.89 7.04
CA GLU A 288 28.36 23.14 6.86
C GLU A 288 29.20 21.84 6.73
N ASP A 289 28.73 20.76 7.30
CA ASP A 289 29.35 19.42 7.21
C ASP A 289 29.04 18.68 5.91
N GLY A 290 28.32 19.34 4.97
CA GLY A 290 27.87 18.76 3.70
C GLY A 290 26.61 17.89 3.82
N THR A 291 25.99 17.80 4.99
CA THR A 291 24.73 17.06 5.17
C THR A 291 23.59 17.74 4.44
N GLU A 292 22.95 17.01 3.54
CA GLU A 292 21.73 17.45 2.86
C GLU A 292 20.49 17.19 3.72
N LEU A 293 19.60 18.19 3.79
CA LEU A 293 18.34 18.14 4.52
C LEU A 293 17.21 18.74 3.71
N ILE A 294 16.02 18.31 4.03
CA ILE A 294 14.78 18.90 3.53
C ILE A 294 14.00 19.48 4.71
N ALA A 295 13.46 20.68 4.53
CA ALA A 295 12.47 21.25 5.44
C ALA A 295 11.16 21.50 4.68
N LEU A 296 10.05 21.06 5.26
CA LEU A 296 8.71 21.43 4.82
C LEU A 296 8.22 22.56 5.72
N VAL A 297 8.29 23.78 5.19
CA VAL A 297 7.91 24.99 5.93
C VAL A 297 6.48 25.39 5.53
N PRO A 298 5.55 25.58 6.49
CA PRO A 298 4.22 26.10 6.17
C PRO A 298 4.31 27.46 5.45
N GLU A 299 3.51 27.70 4.40
CA GLU A 299 3.49 28.94 3.64
C GLU A 299 3.42 30.18 4.56
N ALA A 300 2.51 30.17 5.54
CA ALA A 300 2.34 31.27 6.49
C ALA A 300 3.61 31.53 7.34
N ALA A 301 4.42 30.52 7.62
CA ALA A 301 5.68 30.68 8.35
C ALA A 301 6.79 31.20 7.41
N TYR A 302 6.79 30.76 6.17
CA TYR A 302 7.71 31.24 5.15
C TYR A 302 7.49 32.71 4.81
N ASP A 303 6.24 33.17 4.70
CA ASP A 303 5.90 34.57 4.40
C ASP A 303 6.37 35.55 5.49
N LEU A 304 6.47 35.09 6.74
CA LEU A 304 7.01 35.89 7.84
C LEU A 304 8.53 36.05 7.76
N ASN A 305 9.23 35.05 7.26
CA ASN A 305 10.70 35.01 7.16
C ASN A 305 11.12 34.32 5.84
N PRO A 306 10.92 34.99 4.70
CA PRO A 306 11.23 34.39 3.40
C PRO A 306 12.74 34.25 3.21
N PHE A 307 13.15 33.19 2.55
CA PHE A 307 14.54 32.92 2.19
C PHE A 307 14.61 32.48 0.71
N GLN A 308 15.78 32.66 0.11
CA GLN A 308 16.02 32.36 -1.30
C GLN A 308 17.19 31.38 -1.45
N PRO A 309 17.30 30.67 -2.58
CA PRO A 309 18.50 29.88 -2.88
C PRO A 309 19.78 30.70 -2.70
N GLY A 310 20.78 30.12 -2.05
CA GLY A 310 22.03 30.77 -1.67
C GLY A 310 22.04 31.43 -0.29
N ALA A 311 20.90 31.69 0.32
CA ALA A 311 20.81 32.25 1.67
C ALA A 311 21.39 31.28 2.72
N ILE A 312 21.96 31.84 3.79
CA ILE A 312 22.37 31.10 4.98
C ILE A 312 21.25 31.28 6.03
N VAL A 313 20.75 30.15 6.52
CA VAL A 313 19.69 30.07 7.52
C VAL A 313 20.16 29.27 8.74
N SER A 314 19.48 29.39 9.87
CA SER A 314 19.65 28.50 11.01
C SER A 314 18.61 27.40 10.95
N ILE A 315 19.03 26.14 11.15
CA ILE A 315 18.13 24.99 11.19
C ILE A 315 18.21 24.29 12.55
N THR A 316 17.04 23.92 13.06
CA THR A 316 16.92 23.19 14.32
C THR A 316 15.70 22.25 14.28
N TRP A 317 15.63 21.35 15.23
CA TRP A 317 14.50 20.51 15.53
C TRP A 317 14.46 20.16 17.00
N ASP A 318 13.30 19.77 17.51
CA ASP A 318 13.21 19.24 18.86
C ASP A 318 13.95 17.90 18.94
N ALA A 319 14.81 17.73 19.92
CA ALA A 319 15.53 16.48 20.16
C ALA A 319 14.57 15.28 20.36
N ALA A 320 13.42 15.52 20.98
CA ALA A 320 12.36 14.52 21.15
C ALA A 320 11.69 14.10 19.83
N ALA A 321 11.84 14.89 18.78
CA ALA A 321 11.32 14.57 17.43
C ALA A 321 12.31 13.72 16.59
N ALA A 322 13.53 13.53 17.06
CA ALA A 322 14.52 12.67 16.42
C ALA A 322 14.30 11.22 16.84
N HIS A 323 14.20 10.33 15.85
CA HIS A 323 14.03 8.90 16.09
C HIS A 323 15.31 8.13 15.76
N HIS A 324 15.83 7.32 16.70
CA HIS A 324 17.03 6.51 16.48
C HIS A 324 16.73 5.33 15.55
N LEU A 325 17.57 5.15 14.54
CA LEU A 325 17.49 4.05 13.58
C LEU A 325 18.41 2.89 14.04
N VAL A 326 17.97 1.65 13.77
CA VAL A 326 18.70 0.43 14.11
C VAL A 326 19.55 -0.04 12.93
#